data_74ac796fab3e410edb4813fbad16645c
#
_entry.id   74ac796fab3e410edb4813fbad16645c
#
_cell.length_a   1.000
_cell.length_b   1.000
_cell.length_c   1.000
_cell.angle_alpha   90.00
_cell.angle_beta   90.00
_cell.angle_gamma   90.00
#
_symmetry.space_group_name_H-M   'P 1'
#
loop_
_entity.id
_entity.type
_entity.pdbx_description
1 polymer ?
#
loop_
_entity_poly.entity_id
_entity_poly.type
_entity_poly.pdbx_seq_one_letter_code
_entity_poly.pdbx_strand_id
1 'polypeptide(L)'
;KNVSMLRAAEIPFPWSTIIFSLSGSRSSRAESLLFVHEMARCRPEVQTIILANNESEMHLIGHLMPACLHGILNKSAPRRGLQERLLQLLDNHHLSGSEQFCDREACNDPLSPTEHAILRYMSWGYSLSDIAIQLNRNIKTIRAHKFNAMTKLGVRSDIGLLNAADILLHLPLNSTTSAVKQVA
;
A
#
# COMPACT_ATOMS: atom_id res chain seq x y z
N LYS A 1 12.23 -2.57 -16.66
CA LYS A 1 13.32 -1.65 -16.23
C LYS A 1 13.19 -1.49 -14.73
N ASN A 2 14.31 -1.49 -14.02
CA ASN A 2 14.30 -1.46 -12.56
C ASN A 2 14.07 -0.02 -12.07
N VAL A 3 13.44 0.16 -10.91
CA VAL A 3 13.15 1.48 -10.30
C VAL A 3 14.44 2.28 -10.08
N SER A 4 15.54 1.63 -9.72
CA SER A 4 16.85 2.27 -9.58
C SER A 4 17.35 2.92 -10.88
N MET A 5 17.03 2.36 -12.04
CA MET A 5 17.34 2.98 -13.33
C MET A 5 16.46 4.19 -13.64
N LEU A 6 15.22 4.21 -13.15
CA LEU A 6 14.31 5.35 -13.30
C LEU A 6 14.75 6.53 -12.41
N ARG A 7 15.30 6.27 -11.22
CA ARG A 7 15.87 7.29 -10.34
C ARG A 7 17.16 7.90 -10.89
N ALA A 8 17.99 7.10 -11.54
CA ALA A 8 19.26 7.54 -12.11
C ALA A 8 19.12 8.28 -13.45
N ALA A 9 17.97 8.16 -14.09
CA ALA A 9 17.72 8.83 -15.35
C ALA A 9 17.28 10.28 -15.09
N GLU A 10 18.17 11.23 -15.21
CA GLU A 10 17.87 12.66 -15.38
C GLU A 10 17.15 12.91 -16.71
N ILE A 11 16.09 12.15 -16.99
CA ILE A 11 15.35 12.26 -18.25
C ILE A 11 14.43 13.47 -18.12
N PRO A 12 14.51 14.46 -19.01
CA PRO A 12 13.49 15.49 -19.10
C PRO A 12 12.15 14.80 -19.41
N PHE A 13 11.25 14.88 -18.44
CA PHE A 13 10.02 14.09 -18.37
C PHE A 13 8.93 14.61 -19.33
N PRO A 14 8.58 13.88 -20.40
CA PRO A 14 7.32 14.04 -21.07
C PRO A 14 6.27 12.97 -20.66
N TRP A 15 6.47 12.25 -19.54
CA TRP A 15 5.59 11.13 -19.20
C TRP A 15 4.41 11.63 -18.36
N SER A 16 3.22 11.46 -18.90
CA SER A 16 1.97 11.73 -18.20
C SER A 16 1.52 10.57 -17.31
N THR A 17 1.95 9.35 -17.60
CA THR A 17 1.50 8.13 -16.92
C THR A 17 2.66 7.16 -16.68
N ILE A 18 2.74 6.62 -15.48
CA ILE A 18 3.68 5.55 -15.11
C ILE A 18 2.89 4.34 -14.61
N ILE A 19 3.22 3.17 -15.13
CA ILE A 19 2.60 1.91 -14.73
C ILE A 19 3.64 1.05 -14.01
N PHE A 20 3.37 0.70 -12.76
CA PHE A 20 4.22 -0.15 -11.93
C PHE A 20 3.66 -1.54 -11.77
N SER A 21 4.54 -2.54 -11.87
CA SER A 21 4.22 -3.92 -11.53
C SER A 21 4.89 -4.29 -10.20
N LEU A 22 4.10 -4.70 -9.22
CA LEU A 22 4.60 -5.17 -7.93
C LEU A 22 5.05 -6.65 -7.98
N SER A 23 5.75 -7.03 -9.04
CA SER A 23 6.34 -8.37 -9.17
C SER A 23 7.80 -8.35 -8.76
N GLY A 24 8.29 -9.48 -8.26
CA GLY A 24 9.69 -9.64 -7.90
C GLY A 24 9.92 -9.92 -6.41
N SER A 25 11.15 -9.71 -5.96
CA SER A 25 11.54 -9.91 -4.58
C SER A 25 10.88 -8.88 -3.64
N ARG A 26 10.86 -9.18 -2.35
CA ARG A 26 10.39 -8.26 -1.29
C ARG A 26 11.07 -6.89 -1.37
N SER A 27 12.38 -6.87 -1.60
CA SER A 27 13.15 -5.63 -1.76
C SER A 27 12.71 -4.82 -2.98
N SER A 28 12.51 -5.46 -4.13
CA SER A 28 12.05 -4.79 -5.35
C SER A 28 10.65 -4.20 -5.23
N ARG A 29 9.76 -4.89 -4.49
CA ARG A 29 8.40 -4.39 -4.20
C ARG A 29 8.46 -3.16 -3.30
N ALA A 30 9.30 -3.21 -2.26
CA ALA A 30 9.54 -2.10 -1.35
C ALA A 30 10.04 -0.85 -2.08
N GLU A 31 11.04 -1.00 -2.93
CA GLU A 31 11.59 0.08 -3.76
C GLU A 31 10.51 0.68 -4.67
N SER A 32 9.66 -0.16 -5.28
CA SER A 32 8.57 0.30 -6.14
C SER A 32 7.55 1.12 -5.38
N LEU A 33 7.16 0.69 -4.18
CA LEU A 33 6.18 1.40 -3.34
C LEU A 33 6.73 2.74 -2.82
N LEU A 34 7.99 2.76 -2.39
CA LEU A 34 8.67 4.01 -1.99
C LEU A 34 8.75 4.99 -3.16
N PHE A 35 9.09 4.51 -4.36
CA PHE A 35 9.15 5.36 -5.54
C PHE A 35 7.78 5.92 -5.92
N VAL A 36 6.71 5.12 -5.86
CA VAL A 36 5.33 5.58 -6.09
C VAL A 36 4.96 6.70 -5.12
N HIS A 37 5.28 6.52 -3.84
CA HIS A 37 5.02 7.53 -2.82
C HIS A 37 5.82 8.81 -3.05
N GLU A 38 7.08 8.70 -3.41
CA GLU A 38 7.96 9.82 -3.74
C GLU A 38 7.43 10.58 -4.97
N MET A 39 7.01 9.85 -6.02
CA MET A 39 6.41 10.44 -7.22
C MET A 39 5.12 11.20 -6.91
N ALA A 40 4.23 10.65 -6.10
CA ALA A 40 2.99 11.32 -5.72
C ALA A 40 3.23 12.65 -4.96
N ARG A 41 4.35 12.75 -4.23
CA ARG A 41 4.73 13.99 -3.54
C ARG A 41 5.43 15.00 -4.44
N CYS A 42 6.35 14.54 -5.30
CA CYS A 42 7.23 15.41 -6.09
C CYS A 42 6.60 15.79 -7.44
N ARG A 43 5.75 14.94 -7.97
CA ARG A 43 5.17 15.06 -9.32
C ARG A 43 3.69 14.63 -9.31
N PRO A 44 2.80 15.40 -8.64
CA PRO A 44 1.37 15.06 -8.57
C PRO A 44 0.69 15.07 -9.94
N GLU A 45 1.28 15.71 -10.93
CA GLU A 45 0.81 15.74 -12.32
C GLU A 45 0.99 14.41 -13.06
N VAL A 46 1.84 13.51 -12.56
CA VAL A 46 2.10 12.22 -13.19
C VAL A 46 1.12 11.17 -12.69
N GLN A 47 0.34 10.63 -13.60
CA GLN A 47 -0.59 9.55 -13.29
C GLN A 47 0.16 8.27 -12.91
N THR A 48 -0.15 7.72 -11.73
CA THR A 48 0.47 6.49 -11.23
C THR A 48 -0.55 5.36 -11.19
N ILE A 49 -0.27 4.27 -11.91
CA ILE A 49 -1.10 3.08 -11.99
C ILE A 49 -0.29 1.88 -11.49
N ILE A 50 -0.86 1.07 -10.59
CA ILE A 50 -0.23 -0.16 -10.10
C ILE A 50 -0.90 -1.39 -10.72
N LEU A 51 -0.06 -2.35 -11.14
CA LEU A 51 -0.47 -3.69 -11.54
C LEU A 51 -0.31 -4.65 -10.35
N ALA A 52 -1.40 -4.97 -9.68
CA ALA A 52 -1.45 -5.96 -8.61
C ALA A 52 -1.48 -7.39 -9.18
N ASN A 53 -0.95 -8.37 -8.43
CA ASN A 53 -0.90 -9.75 -8.90
C ASN A 53 -2.25 -10.46 -8.78
N ASN A 54 -3.07 -10.06 -7.82
CA ASN A 54 -4.39 -10.62 -7.55
C ASN A 54 -5.30 -9.57 -6.91
N GLU A 55 -6.57 -9.92 -6.77
CA GLU A 55 -7.60 -9.04 -6.22
C GLU A 55 -7.34 -8.67 -4.74
N SER A 56 -6.87 -9.60 -3.94
CA SER A 56 -6.53 -9.33 -2.53
C SER A 56 -5.41 -8.30 -2.39
N GLU A 57 -4.39 -8.37 -3.24
CA GLU A 57 -3.31 -7.37 -3.28
C GLU A 57 -3.83 -6.01 -3.79
N MET A 58 -4.73 -6.01 -4.76
CA MET A 58 -5.37 -4.81 -5.27
C MET A 58 -6.14 -4.06 -4.17
N HIS A 59 -6.99 -4.77 -3.42
CA HIS A 59 -7.72 -4.20 -2.28
C HIS A 59 -6.77 -3.67 -1.21
N LEU A 60 -5.73 -4.44 -0.89
CA LEU A 60 -4.75 -4.07 0.11
C LEU A 60 -4.01 -2.78 -0.24
N ILE A 61 -3.52 -2.67 -1.48
CA ILE A 61 -2.81 -1.49 -1.96
C ILE A 61 -3.75 -0.28 -1.99
N GLY A 62 -4.97 -0.45 -2.48
CA GLY A 62 -5.99 0.60 -2.51
C GLY A 62 -6.33 1.14 -1.12
N HIS A 63 -6.36 0.27 -0.12
CA HIS A 63 -6.60 0.66 1.27
C HIS A 63 -5.39 1.38 1.89
N LEU A 64 -4.17 0.93 1.60
CA LEU A 64 -2.96 1.47 2.22
C LEU A 64 -2.42 2.74 1.56
N MET A 65 -2.69 2.94 0.26
CA MET A 65 -2.12 4.03 -0.53
C MET A 65 -3.17 4.82 -1.34
N PRO A 66 -4.33 5.16 -0.80
CA PRO A 66 -5.40 5.78 -1.61
C PRO A 66 -4.99 7.13 -2.22
N ALA A 67 -4.15 7.90 -1.53
CA ALA A 67 -3.74 9.24 -1.96
C ALA A 67 -2.60 9.27 -2.99
N CYS A 68 -1.95 8.12 -3.22
CA CYS A 68 -0.77 8.04 -4.09
C CYS A 68 -1.05 7.43 -5.45
N LEU A 69 -2.28 6.96 -5.68
CA LEU A 69 -2.61 6.14 -6.84
C LEU A 69 -3.77 6.73 -7.63
N HIS A 70 -3.60 6.74 -8.94
CA HIS A 70 -4.65 7.11 -9.89
C HIS A 70 -5.42 5.89 -10.41
N GLY A 71 -4.86 4.69 -10.24
CA GLY A 71 -5.53 3.45 -10.58
C GLY A 71 -4.77 2.21 -10.12
N ILE A 72 -5.53 1.12 -9.92
CA ILE A 72 -4.99 -0.20 -9.63
C ILE A 72 -5.64 -1.19 -10.59
N LEU A 73 -4.83 -2.03 -11.21
CA LEU A 73 -5.28 -3.05 -12.14
C LEU A 73 -4.85 -4.44 -11.65
N ASN A 74 -5.71 -5.43 -11.83
CA ASN A 74 -5.42 -6.81 -11.48
C ASN A 74 -4.85 -7.55 -12.71
N LYS A 75 -3.61 -8.06 -12.60
CA LYS A 75 -2.97 -8.85 -13.67
C LYS A 75 -3.68 -10.16 -13.98
N SER A 76 -4.38 -10.72 -13.00
CA SER A 76 -5.13 -11.96 -13.14
C SER A 76 -6.48 -11.76 -13.86
N ALA A 77 -6.87 -10.51 -14.12
CA ALA A 77 -8.09 -10.22 -14.87
C ALA A 77 -7.95 -10.65 -16.35
N PRO A 78 -9.05 -11.00 -17.02
CA PRO A 78 -9.05 -11.29 -18.45
C PRO A 78 -8.45 -10.12 -19.24
N ARG A 79 -7.62 -10.43 -20.25
CA ARG A 79 -6.89 -9.43 -21.04
C ARG A 79 -7.78 -8.30 -21.55
N ARG A 80 -8.99 -8.65 -21.99
CA ARG A 80 -9.96 -7.67 -22.52
C ARG A 80 -10.42 -6.69 -21.45
N GLY A 81 -10.79 -7.19 -20.26
CA GLY A 81 -11.20 -6.34 -19.15
C GLY A 81 -10.05 -5.47 -18.60
N LEU A 82 -8.82 -6.01 -18.57
CA LEU A 82 -7.63 -5.24 -18.21
C LEU A 82 -7.41 -4.08 -19.18
N GLN A 83 -7.55 -4.35 -20.48
CA GLN A 83 -7.36 -3.36 -21.55
C GLN A 83 -8.43 -2.27 -21.48
N GLU A 84 -9.70 -2.64 -21.33
CA GLU A 84 -10.83 -1.70 -21.20
C GLU A 84 -10.64 -0.79 -19.96
N ARG A 85 -10.26 -1.38 -18.84
CA ARG A 85 -10.03 -0.62 -17.60
C ARG A 85 -8.82 0.32 -17.70
N LEU A 86 -7.75 -0.12 -18.35
CA LEU A 86 -6.59 0.74 -18.59
C LEU A 86 -6.96 1.93 -19.46
N LEU A 87 -7.70 1.72 -20.56
CA LEU A 87 -8.16 2.80 -21.42
C LEU A 87 -9.03 3.80 -20.65
N GLN A 88 -9.97 3.33 -19.83
CA GLN A 88 -10.79 4.19 -18.98
C GLN A 88 -9.94 5.06 -18.04
N LEU A 89 -8.90 4.48 -17.40
CA LEU A 89 -8.01 5.23 -16.53
C LEU A 89 -7.21 6.30 -17.29
N LEU A 90 -6.78 6.01 -18.51
CA LEU A 90 -6.05 6.96 -19.34
C LEU A 90 -6.94 8.09 -19.87
N ASP A 91 -8.18 7.78 -20.27
CA ASP A 91 -9.14 8.77 -20.77
C ASP A 91 -9.62 9.73 -19.68
N ASN A 92 -9.86 9.23 -18.48
CA ASN A 92 -10.29 10.05 -17.34
C ASN A 92 -9.24 11.09 -16.91
N HIS A 93 -7.96 10.85 -17.19
CA HIS A 93 -6.90 11.82 -16.90
C HIS A 93 -7.01 13.08 -17.77
N HIS A 94 -7.61 12.99 -18.96
CA HIS A 94 -7.81 14.14 -19.85
C HIS A 94 -9.02 15.02 -19.46
N LEU A 95 -9.94 14.53 -18.62
CA LEU A 95 -11.22 15.17 -18.38
C LEU A 95 -11.42 15.74 -16.94
N SER A 96 -10.58 15.40 -15.97
CA SER A 96 -10.82 15.84 -14.59
C SER A 96 -9.55 16.00 -13.79
N GLY A 97 -9.26 17.23 -13.41
CA GLY A 97 -8.57 17.48 -12.15
C GLY A 97 -9.44 16.91 -11.01
N SER A 98 -8.88 15.98 -10.24
CA SER A 98 -9.37 15.56 -8.94
C SER A 98 -10.79 14.96 -8.84
N GLU A 99 -11.05 13.82 -9.42
CA GLU A 99 -12.03 12.90 -8.81
C GLU A 99 -11.37 11.54 -8.56
N GLN A 100 -11.09 11.34 -7.28
CA GLN A 100 -10.44 10.20 -6.68
C GLN A 100 -11.22 8.92 -6.97
N PHE A 101 -10.56 7.99 -7.64
CA PHE A 101 -11.01 6.63 -7.79
C PHE A 101 -10.82 5.86 -6.47
N CYS A 102 -11.66 6.16 -5.51
CA CYS A 102 -11.99 5.25 -4.44
C CYS A 102 -13.49 4.99 -4.55
N ASP A 103 -13.87 3.76 -4.86
CA ASP A 103 -15.15 3.26 -4.38
C ASP A 103 -15.12 3.41 -2.86
N ARG A 104 -15.60 4.55 -2.38
CA ARG A 104 -15.55 4.99 -0.97
C ARG A 104 -16.43 4.17 -0.04
N GLU A 105 -17.08 3.13 -0.51
CA GLU A 105 -18.05 2.40 0.30
C GLU A 105 -17.48 1.21 1.08
N ALA A 106 -16.23 0.78 0.89
CA ALA A 106 -15.81 -0.49 1.48
C ALA A 106 -14.83 -0.45 2.65
N CYS A 107 -14.07 0.59 2.96
CA CYS A 107 -13.14 0.54 4.10
C CYS A 107 -12.70 1.92 4.60
N ASN A 108 -13.58 2.64 5.27
CA ASN A 108 -13.25 3.92 5.94
C ASN A 108 -12.77 3.75 7.40
N ASP A 109 -12.38 2.57 7.82
CA ASP A 109 -11.90 2.38 9.19
C ASP A 109 -10.36 2.26 9.19
N PRO A 110 -9.64 3.35 9.51
CA PRO A 110 -8.19 3.34 9.51
C PRO A 110 -7.68 2.38 10.59
N LEU A 111 -6.51 1.78 10.34
CA LEU A 111 -5.85 0.96 11.34
C LEU A 111 -5.53 1.79 12.59
N SER A 112 -5.86 1.26 13.76
CA SER A 112 -5.50 1.90 15.02
C SER A 112 -3.98 1.87 15.25
N PRO A 113 -3.43 2.76 16.09
CA PRO A 113 -1.99 2.75 16.42
C PRO A 113 -1.50 1.40 16.95
N THR A 114 -2.34 0.70 17.71
CA THR A 114 -2.04 -0.64 18.23
C THR A 114 -2.02 -1.68 17.14
N GLU A 115 -2.95 -1.63 16.19
CA GLU A 115 -2.99 -2.52 15.02
C GLU A 115 -1.76 -2.31 14.13
N HIS A 116 -1.37 -1.06 13.88
CA HIS A 116 -0.12 -0.74 13.20
C HIS A 116 1.12 -1.29 13.91
N ALA A 117 1.20 -1.13 15.25
CA ALA A 117 2.32 -1.66 16.02
C ALA A 117 2.41 -3.18 15.91
N ILE A 118 1.28 -3.89 16.02
CA ILE A 118 1.22 -5.35 15.89
C ILE A 118 1.72 -5.80 14.51
N LEU A 119 1.23 -5.16 13.44
CA LEU A 119 1.66 -5.48 12.08
C LEU A 119 3.16 -5.27 11.89
N ARG A 120 3.71 -4.19 12.45
CA ARG A 120 5.14 -3.89 12.42
C ARG A 120 5.96 -4.97 13.12
N TYR A 121 5.59 -5.37 14.32
CA TYR A 121 6.28 -6.46 15.04
C TYR A 121 6.18 -7.80 14.31
N MET A 122 5.00 -8.12 13.75
CA MET A 122 4.83 -9.33 12.95
C MET A 122 5.74 -9.35 11.72
N SER A 123 5.91 -8.23 11.02
CA SER A 123 6.80 -8.14 9.86
C SER A 123 8.28 -8.30 10.23
N TRP A 124 8.65 -8.00 11.48
CA TRP A 124 9.98 -8.26 12.02
C TRP A 124 10.16 -9.70 12.52
N GLY A 125 9.11 -10.54 12.42
CA GLY A 125 9.15 -11.95 12.79
C GLY A 125 8.84 -12.24 14.26
N TYR A 126 8.34 -11.26 15.02
CA TYR A 126 7.92 -11.49 16.41
C TYR A 126 6.67 -12.37 16.48
N SER A 127 6.65 -13.30 17.44
CA SER A 127 5.45 -14.07 17.75
C SER A 127 4.40 -13.21 18.47
N LEU A 128 3.13 -13.63 18.46
CA LEU A 128 2.07 -12.90 19.16
C LEU A 128 2.33 -12.83 20.69
N SER A 129 3.03 -13.81 21.25
CA SER A 129 3.44 -13.83 22.65
C SER A 129 4.49 -12.75 22.94
N ASP A 130 5.49 -12.63 22.06
CA ASP A 130 6.53 -11.61 22.18
C ASP A 130 5.94 -10.20 22.04
N ILE A 131 5.01 -10.04 21.07
CA ILE A 131 4.29 -8.77 20.87
C ILE A 131 3.48 -8.39 22.11
N ALA A 132 2.86 -9.37 22.78
CA ALA A 132 2.11 -9.14 24.01
C ALA A 132 3.02 -8.62 25.13
N ILE A 133 4.22 -9.16 25.25
CA ILE A 133 5.24 -8.70 26.18
C ILE A 133 5.71 -7.28 25.82
N GLN A 134 6.08 -7.04 24.56
CA GLN A 134 6.59 -5.75 24.08
C GLN A 134 5.58 -4.61 24.28
N LEU A 135 4.30 -4.88 24.04
CA LEU A 135 3.24 -3.89 24.18
C LEU A 135 2.61 -3.86 25.57
N ASN A 136 3.12 -4.67 26.52
CA ASN A 136 2.58 -4.83 27.88
C ASN A 136 1.05 -5.07 27.85
N ARG A 137 0.60 -6.02 27.04
CA ARG A 137 -0.81 -6.37 26.83
C ARG A 137 -1.01 -7.88 26.95
N ASN A 138 -2.27 -8.26 27.22
CA ASN A 138 -2.62 -9.68 27.23
C ASN A 138 -2.60 -10.23 25.78
N ILE A 139 -2.12 -11.47 25.61
CA ILE A 139 -2.09 -12.14 24.31
C ILE A 139 -3.49 -12.25 23.66
N LYS A 140 -4.56 -12.38 24.46
CA LYS A 140 -5.94 -12.38 23.96
C LYS A 140 -6.29 -11.04 23.32
N THR A 141 -5.84 -9.94 23.91
CA THR A 141 -6.01 -8.58 23.36
C THR A 141 -5.24 -8.41 22.06
N ILE A 142 -4.00 -8.91 21.99
CA ILE A 142 -3.20 -8.87 20.75
C ILE A 142 -3.87 -9.67 19.63
N ARG A 143 -4.42 -10.84 19.93
CA ARG A 143 -5.18 -11.64 18.97
C ARG A 143 -6.42 -10.92 18.46
N ALA A 144 -7.16 -10.23 19.35
CA ALA A 144 -8.33 -9.44 18.97
C ALA A 144 -7.95 -8.29 18.02
N HIS A 145 -6.92 -7.53 18.35
CA HIS A 145 -6.41 -6.46 17.46
C HIS A 145 -5.90 -7.00 16.12
N LYS A 146 -5.19 -8.14 16.12
CA LYS A 146 -4.79 -8.81 14.89
C LYS A 146 -6.00 -9.14 14.02
N PHE A 147 -7.04 -9.72 14.60
CA PHE A 147 -8.27 -10.06 13.88
C PHE A 147 -8.97 -8.82 13.32
N ASN A 148 -9.07 -7.75 14.11
CA ASN A 148 -9.62 -6.48 13.65
C ASN A 148 -8.82 -5.90 12.48
N ALA A 149 -7.49 -5.92 12.56
CA ALA A 149 -6.64 -5.50 11.46
C ALA A 149 -6.87 -6.34 10.19
N MET A 150 -7.00 -7.67 10.34
CA MET A 150 -7.34 -8.55 9.22
C MET A 150 -8.66 -8.18 8.56
N THR A 151 -9.68 -7.90 9.37
CA THR A 151 -11.02 -7.50 8.88
C THR A 151 -10.96 -6.18 8.15
N LYS A 152 -10.30 -5.17 8.72
CA LYS A 152 -10.12 -3.84 8.11
C LYS A 152 -9.37 -3.89 6.79
N LEU A 153 -8.34 -4.73 6.70
CA LEU A 153 -7.52 -4.90 5.50
C LEU A 153 -8.14 -5.87 4.47
N GLY A 154 -9.29 -6.49 4.80
CA GLY A 154 -9.92 -7.47 3.92
C GLY A 154 -9.11 -8.76 3.72
N VAL A 155 -8.15 -9.06 4.61
CA VAL A 155 -7.29 -10.24 4.51
C VAL A 155 -7.81 -11.37 5.42
N ARG A 156 -7.77 -12.61 4.90
CA ARG A 156 -8.31 -13.79 5.60
C ARG A 156 -7.25 -14.76 6.09
N SER A 157 -5.98 -14.45 5.88
CA SER A 157 -4.87 -15.34 6.26
C SER A 157 -3.72 -14.55 6.88
N ASP A 158 -2.91 -15.22 7.68
CA ASP A 158 -1.70 -14.64 8.26
C ASP A 158 -0.69 -14.23 7.19
N ILE A 159 -0.61 -14.96 6.08
CA ILE A 159 0.23 -14.60 4.94
C ILE A 159 -0.25 -13.30 4.30
N GLY A 160 -1.56 -13.14 4.11
CA GLY A 160 -2.15 -11.89 3.64
C GLY A 160 -1.83 -10.73 4.56
N LEU A 161 -1.91 -10.95 5.87
CA LEU A 161 -1.59 -9.95 6.87
C LEU A 161 -0.10 -9.57 6.87
N LEU A 162 0.81 -10.53 6.71
CA LEU A 162 2.25 -10.26 6.58
C LEU A 162 2.58 -9.48 5.30
N ASN A 163 1.91 -9.78 4.20
CA ASN A 163 2.04 -9.00 2.96
C ASN A 163 1.58 -7.55 3.16
N ALA A 164 0.49 -7.35 3.91
CA ALA A 164 0.03 -6.01 4.28
C ALA A 164 1.04 -5.28 5.17
N ALA A 165 1.59 -5.98 6.15
CA ALA A 165 2.61 -5.44 7.04
C ALA A 165 3.87 -5.03 6.28
N ASP A 166 4.28 -5.80 5.28
CA ASP A 166 5.39 -5.46 4.41
C ASP A 166 5.16 -4.16 3.63
N ILE A 167 3.98 -4.00 3.08
CA ILE A 167 3.62 -2.77 2.37
C ILE A 167 3.66 -1.57 3.33
N LEU A 168 3.07 -1.72 4.52
CA LEU A 168 3.03 -0.66 5.55
C LEU A 168 4.41 -0.23 6.04
N LEU A 169 5.36 -1.16 6.15
CA LEU A 169 6.72 -0.84 6.60
C LEU A 169 7.48 0.08 5.63
N HIS A 170 7.16 -0.02 4.37
CA HIS A 170 7.81 0.74 3.32
C HIS A 170 7.06 2.02 2.94
N LEU A 171 5.87 2.22 3.52
CA LEU A 171 5.18 3.50 3.42
C LEU A 171 5.72 4.44 4.48
N PRO A 172 6.14 5.66 4.13
CA PRO A 172 6.44 6.67 5.13
C PRO A 172 5.16 6.95 5.92
N LEU A 173 5.22 6.74 7.22
CA LEU A 173 4.15 7.10 8.14
C LEU A 173 3.85 8.60 7.93
N ASN A 174 2.65 8.93 7.48
CA ASN A 174 2.17 10.29 7.57
C ASN A 174 2.32 10.71 9.02
N SER A 175 3.14 11.72 9.26
CA SER A 175 3.51 12.26 10.56
C SER A 175 2.32 13.00 11.21
N THR A 176 1.23 12.29 11.47
CA THR A 176 0.09 12.78 12.27
C THR A 176 -0.03 12.04 13.60
N THR A 177 1.06 11.46 14.08
CA THR A 177 1.10 11.00 15.47
C THR A 177 2.48 11.32 16.06
N SER A 178 2.70 12.61 16.31
CA SER A 178 3.65 13.07 17.33
C SER A 178 3.21 12.49 18.66
N ALA A 179 4.11 11.78 19.32
CA ALA A 179 4.18 11.47 20.73
C ALA A 179 4.26 9.97 21.05
N VAL A 180 5.35 9.34 20.67
CA VAL A 180 5.90 8.37 21.61
C VAL A 180 7.15 9.02 22.18
N LYS A 181 6.99 9.63 23.37
CA LYS A 181 8.07 10.08 24.21
C LYS A 181 9.10 8.94 24.34
N GLN A 182 10.32 9.23 23.96
CA GLN A 182 11.50 8.56 24.46
C GLN A 182 11.40 8.59 26.00
N VAL A 183 11.32 7.42 26.58
CA VAL A 183 11.64 7.24 27.99
C VAL A 183 13.04 6.65 28.00
N ALA A 184 13.94 7.45 28.50
CA ALA A 184 15.32 7.10 28.83
C ALA A 184 15.37 5.96 29.85
#